data_e839721bdf98b5a552db7ade6931a1f3
#
_entry.id   e839721bdf98b5a552db7ade6931a1f3
#
_cell.length_a   1.000
_cell.length_b   1.000
_cell.length_c   1.000
_cell.angle_alpha   90.00
_cell.angle_beta   90.00
_cell.angle_gamma   90.00
#
_symmetry.space_group_name_H-M   'P 1'
#
loop_
_entity.id
_entity.type
_entity.pdbx_description
1 polymer ?
#
loop_
_entity_poly.entity_id
_entity_poly.type
_entity_poly.pdbx_seq_one_letter_code
_entity_poly.pdbx_strand_id
1 'polypeptide(L)'
;MMQAPPKAMAPRAKTGIPVLDERLQGGFPRPSTLLLFSDKPTEKRLFGENFAIQGVKAGETCLYVDFFRAPQLARGELKRFGPVDPAKLVLVDATSSQLLLPSREKYHIDNIDSLANIREAIVAAMEAERPGRIVVDSMEFLVDRFPKEDVLRLWRELIEAARSARTVICFLFINWTLMERELDEIRAMSDFVIEFQSSLRGGIIRNSMRISQMESNGIRTNWIPYTFKDLVGLTVYFPRILVTGPFNAGKSTVVKAVSEKSISIDRMGTTVAFDYGNVNITGIEAEIFGTPGQERFEFIFKIFAREVSGVLLVVDASHPDELARARQMLDLVGPRIPYVVLANKSDLPGAIPPEEIAHRMSLPEDVPVIPTVATENKGVRDALLILAEMIIGVR
;
A
#
# COMPACT_ATOMS: atom_id res chain seq x y z
N MET A 1 3.70 47.60 1.18
CA MET A 1 4.61 46.42 1.10
C MET A 1 3.95 45.40 0.19
N MET A 2 4.39 45.30 -1.06
CA MET A 2 3.92 44.26 -1.99
C MET A 2 4.52 42.93 -1.54
N GLN A 3 3.66 41.95 -1.19
CA GLN A 3 4.10 40.60 -0.98
C GLN A 3 4.70 40.05 -2.28
N ALA A 4 5.91 39.52 -2.19
CA ALA A 4 6.53 38.82 -3.32
C ALA A 4 5.60 37.66 -3.79
N PRO A 5 5.47 37.43 -5.10
CA PRO A 5 4.64 36.34 -5.62
C PRO A 5 5.18 35.04 -5.09
N PRO A 6 4.29 34.06 -4.77
CA PRO A 6 4.72 32.77 -4.28
C PRO A 6 5.66 32.13 -5.31
N LYS A 7 6.83 31.70 -4.84
CA LYS A 7 7.82 30.98 -5.66
C LYS A 7 7.12 29.82 -6.36
N ALA A 8 7.10 29.82 -7.69
CA ALA A 8 6.55 28.72 -8.46
C ALA A 8 7.20 27.41 -7.97
N MET A 9 6.40 26.52 -7.43
CA MET A 9 6.90 25.21 -6.96
C MET A 9 7.52 24.48 -8.15
N ALA A 10 8.75 24.01 -7.97
CA ALA A 10 9.43 23.21 -9.00
C ALA A 10 8.55 22.01 -9.42
N PRO A 11 8.54 21.66 -10.72
CA PRO A 11 7.69 20.59 -11.22
C PRO A 11 8.00 19.27 -10.49
N ARG A 12 6.96 18.64 -9.94
CA ARG A 12 7.07 17.40 -9.17
C ARG A 12 6.77 16.20 -10.04
N ALA A 13 7.40 15.06 -9.74
CA ALA A 13 7.16 13.79 -10.41
C ALA A 13 6.02 13.03 -9.69
N LYS A 14 4.82 13.05 -10.26
CA LYS A 14 3.66 12.33 -9.72
C LYS A 14 3.85 10.83 -9.77
N THR A 15 3.40 10.12 -8.75
CA THR A 15 3.41 8.64 -8.73
C THR A 15 2.31 8.04 -9.59
N GLY A 16 1.24 8.81 -9.85
CA GLY A 16 0.02 8.34 -10.47
C GLY A 16 -0.91 7.63 -9.49
N ILE A 17 -0.58 7.64 -8.20
CA ILE A 17 -1.41 7.15 -7.11
C ILE A 17 -1.92 8.37 -6.35
N PRO A 18 -3.20 8.78 -6.53
CA PRO A 18 -3.70 10.07 -6.05
C PRO A 18 -3.44 10.34 -4.56
N VAL A 19 -3.71 9.36 -3.70
CA VAL A 19 -3.49 9.48 -2.25
C VAL A 19 -2.01 9.67 -1.90
N LEU A 20 -1.11 8.99 -2.63
CA LEU A 20 0.32 9.14 -2.42
C LEU A 20 0.81 10.50 -2.93
N ASP A 21 0.29 10.93 -4.09
CA ASP A 21 0.62 12.25 -4.66
C ASP A 21 0.14 13.39 -3.75
N GLU A 22 -1.03 13.25 -3.12
CA GLU A 22 -1.52 14.22 -2.14
C GLU A 22 -0.59 14.31 -0.92
N ARG A 23 -0.21 13.17 -0.33
CA ARG A 23 0.74 13.11 0.81
C ARG A 23 2.11 13.66 0.45
N LEU A 24 2.54 13.48 -0.80
CA LEU A 24 3.77 14.04 -1.36
C LEU A 24 3.59 15.48 -1.87
N GLN A 25 2.47 16.15 -1.60
CA GLN A 25 2.20 17.52 -2.06
C GLN A 25 2.35 17.69 -3.58
N GLY A 26 1.86 16.71 -4.34
CA GLY A 26 1.88 16.73 -5.82
C GLY A 26 2.94 15.82 -6.45
N GLY A 27 3.59 14.95 -5.69
CA GLY A 27 4.60 14.00 -6.16
C GLY A 27 6.01 14.28 -5.63
N PHE A 28 7.01 13.56 -6.12
CA PHE A 28 8.40 13.72 -5.68
C PHE A 28 9.03 15.02 -6.21
N PRO A 29 9.76 15.79 -5.39
CA PRO A 29 10.52 16.94 -5.87
C PRO A 29 11.63 16.53 -6.83
N ARG A 30 12.13 17.46 -7.64
CA ARG A 30 13.25 17.24 -8.55
C ARG A 30 14.45 18.09 -8.15
N PRO A 31 15.64 17.51 -8.02
CA PRO A 31 15.95 16.06 -8.11
C PRO A 31 15.52 15.31 -6.84
N SER A 32 15.31 13.99 -6.95
CA SER A 32 15.12 13.09 -5.80
C SER A 32 15.64 11.70 -6.08
N THR A 33 16.06 11.03 -5.04
CA THR A 33 16.48 9.63 -5.02
C THR A 33 15.44 8.80 -4.27
N LEU A 34 14.85 7.81 -4.92
CA LEU A 34 13.87 6.89 -4.35
C LEU A 34 14.50 5.51 -4.17
N LEU A 35 14.30 4.92 -3.02
CA LEU A 35 14.57 3.51 -2.76
C LEU A 35 13.24 2.78 -2.59
N LEU A 36 12.97 1.82 -3.49
CA LEU A 36 11.85 0.90 -3.37
C LEU A 36 12.37 -0.41 -2.78
N PHE A 37 11.96 -0.70 -1.56
CA PHE A 37 12.42 -1.83 -0.78
C PHE A 37 11.29 -2.84 -0.58
N SER A 38 11.52 -4.14 -0.84
CA SER A 38 10.53 -5.19 -0.72
C SER A 38 11.18 -6.52 -0.35
N ASP A 39 10.42 -7.37 0.36
CA ASP A 39 10.78 -8.77 0.61
C ASP A 39 10.60 -9.64 -0.64
N LYS A 40 9.81 -9.17 -1.62
CA LYS A 40 9.43 -9.92 -2.83
C LYS A 40 9.62 -9.10 -4.09
N PRO A 41 10.09 -9.73 -5.19
CA PRO A 41 10.43 -9.02 -6.43
C PRO A 41 9.25 -8.30 -7.08
N THR A 42 8.07 -8.91 -7.05
CA THR A 42 6.91 -8.47 -7.84
C THR A 42 6.33 -7.13 -7.44
N GLU A 43 6.26 -6.84 -6.14
CA GLU A 43 5.57 -5.64 -5.63
C GLU A 43 6.31 -4.36 -5.97
N LYS A 44 7.62 -4.31 -5.70
CA LYS A 44 8.42 -3.12 -5.98
C LYS A 44 8.48 -2.82 -7.48
N ARG A 45 8.51 -3.85 -8.32
CA ARG A 45 8.55 -3.72 -9.78
C ARG A 45 7.28 -3.05 -10.29
N LEU A 46 6.12 -3.47 -9.81
CA LEU A 46 4.84 -2.85 -10.17
C LEU A 46 4.82 -1.34 -9.92
N PHE A 47 5.43 -0.91 -8.80
CA PHE A 47 5.53 0.52 -8.50
C PHE A 47 6.50 1.22 -9.46
N GLY A 48 7.68 0.67 -9.70
CA GLY A 48 8.68 1.22 -10.62
C GLY A 48 8.12 1.37 -12.03
N GLU A 49 7.43 0.34 -12.52
CA GLU A 49 6.74 0.35 -13.82
C GLU A 49 5.63 1.42 -13.87
N ASN A 50 4.77 1.46 -12.83
CA ASN A 50 3.73 2.48 -12.72
C ASN A 50 4.34 3.90 -12.72
N PHE A 51 5.41 4.10 -11.94
CA PHE A 51 6.09 5.39 -11.85
C PHE A 51 6.67 5.83 -13.20
N ALA A 52 7.32 4.93 -13.94
CA ALA A 52 7.85 5.21 -15.28
C ALA A 52 6.71 5.56 -16.26
N ILE A 53 5.65 4.74 -16.31
CA ILE A 53 4.53 4.92 -17.25
C ILE A 53 3.75 6.21 -16.94
N GLN A 54 3.57 6.58 -15.69
CA GLN A 54 2.96 7.87 -15.35
C GLN A 54 3.80 9.06 -15.84
N GLY A 55 5.12 8.94 -15.87
CA GLY A 55 5.99 9.92 -16.51
C GLY A 55 5.75 10.02 -18.00
N VAL A 56 5.72 8.88 -18.69
CA VAL A 56 5.44 8.83 -20.14
C VAL A 56 4.07 9.44 -20.47
N LYS A 57 3.03 9.10 -19.70
CA LYS A 57 1.69 9.68 -19.82
C LYS A 57 1.68 11.20 -19.58
N ALA A 58 2.57 11.71 -18.77
CA ALA A 58 2.75 13.15 -18.52
C ALA A 58 3.64 13.84 -19.58
N GLY A 59 4.07 13.12 -20.62
CA GLY A 59 4.91 13.62 -21.72
C GLY A 59 6.41 13.65 -21.40
N GLU A 60 6.85 13.06 -20.27
CA GLU A 60 8.25 12.96 -19.90
C GLU A 60 8.94 11.80 -20.62
N THR A 61 10.24 11.95 -20.89
CA THR A 61 11.08 10.79 -21.24
C THR A 61 11.44 10.05 -19.98
N CYS A 62 11.25 8.73 -19.99
CA CYS A 62 11.57 7.84 -18.87
C CYS A 62 12.63 6.84 -19.29
N LEU A 63 13.69 6.71 -18.50
CA LEU A 63 14.74 5.73 -18.68
C LEU A 63 14.46 4.54 -17.75
N TYR A 64 14.43 3.33 -18.31
CA TYR A 64 14.23 2.10 -17.55
C TYR A 64 15.39 1.12 -17.79
N VAL A 65 16.11 0.80 -16.76
CA VAL A 65 17.22 -0.18 -16.76
C VAL A 65 16.71 -1.47 -16.14
N ASP A 66 16.70 -2.56 -16.90
CA ASP A 66 16.24 -3.87 -16.41
C ASP A 66 17.34 -4.91 -16.54
N PHE A 67 17.80 -5.42 -15.40
CA PHE A 67 18.88 -6.43 -15.36
C PHE A 67 18.37 -7.87 -15.50
N PHE A 68 17.07 -8.10 -15.45
CA PHE A 68 16.48 -9.45 -15.43
C PHE A 68 15.65 -9.80 -16.64
N ARG A 69 15.05 -8.82 -17.31
CA ARG A 69 14.15 -9.07 -18.45
C ARG A 69 14.72 -8.51 -19.74
N ALA A 70 14.57 -9.29 -20.80
CA ALA A 70 14.85 -8.78 -22.14
C ALA A 70 13.91 -7.60 -22.46
N PRO A 71 14.38 -6.58 -23.20
CA PRO A 71 13.60 -5.37 -23.49
C PRO A 71 12.23 -5.64 -24.11
N GLN A 72 12.09 -6.67 -24.93
CA GLN A 72 10.82 -7.05 -25.54
C GLN A 72 9.79 -7.49 -24.49
N LEU A 73 10.22 -8.27 -23.50
CA LEU A 73 9.37 -8.70 -22.39
C LEU A 73 8.98 -7.51 -21.51
N ALA A 74 9.95 -6.67 -21.15
CA ALA A 74 9.71 -5.46 -20.37
C ALA A 74 8.68 -4.54 -21.06
N ARG A 75 8.84 -4.27 -22.36
CA ARG A 75 7.86 -3.49 -23.16
C ARG A 75 6.49 -4.16 -23.21
N GLY A 76 6.44 -5.50 -23.30
CA GLY A 76 5.20 -6.28 -23.30
C GLY A 76 4.42 -6.12 -22.00
N GLU A 77 5.10 -6.25 -20.87
CA GLU A 77 4.50 -6.10 -19.53
C GLU A 77 4.08 -4.66 -19.24
N LEU A 78 4.86 -3.67 -19.67
CA LEU A 78 4.52 -2.26 -19.49
C LEU A 78 3.24 -1.83 -20.22
N LYS A 79 2.82 -2.56 -21.29
CA LYS A 79 1.55 -2.30 -21.99
C LYS A 79 0.32 -2.52 -21.09
N ARG A 80 0.43 -3.29 -20.02
CA ARG A 80 -0.70 -3.48 -19.06
C ARG A 80 -1.12 -2.19 -18.37
N PHE A 81 -0.25 -1.17 -18.32
CA PHE A 81 -0.58 0.15 -17.79
C PHE A 81 -1.30 1.07 -18.78
N GLY A 82 -1.61 0.58 -19.99
CA GLY A 82 -2.26 1.31 -21.06
C GLY A 82 -1.32 1.68 -22.21
N PRO A 83 -1.80 2.47 -23.17
CA PRO A 83 -0.99 2.93 -24.29
C PRO A 83 0.23 3.71 -23.82
N VAL A 84 1.40 3.36 -24.35
CA VAL A 84 2.69 3.96 -24.02
C VAL A 84 3.31 4.49 -25.30
N ASP A 85 3.73 5.76 -25.29
CA ASP A 85 4.54 6.30 -26.38
C ASP A 85 5.93 5.64 -26.34
N PRO A 86 6.29 4.80 -27.32
CA PRO A 86 7.56 4.10 -27.31
C PRO A 86 8.78 5.04 -27.44
N ALA A 87 8.60 6.24 -27.97
CA ALA A 87 9.66 7.25 -28.08
C ALA A 87 9.99 7.89 -26.71
N LYS A 88 9.05 7.83 -25.78
CA LYS A 88 9.22 8.37 -24.41
C LYS A 88 9.70 7.35 -23.41
N LEU A 89 9.62 6.05 -23.73
CA LEU A 89 10.10 4.95 -22.88
C LEU A 89 11.39 4.40 -23.45
N VAL A 90 12.51 4.86 -22.91
CA VAL A 90 13.85 4.44 -23.29
C VAL A 90 14.30 3.30 -22.39
N LEU A 91 14.60 2.14 -22.97
CA LEU A 91 15.14 0.99 -22.24
C LEU A 91 16.65 0.94 -22.39
N VAL A 92 17.35 0.59 -21.31
CA VAL A 92 18.74 0.19 -21.33
C VAL A 92 18.80 -1.33 -21.23
N ASP A 93 19.28 -1.95 -22.28
CA ASP A 93 19.38 -3.41 -22.35
C ASP A 93 20.59 -3.93 -21.57
N ALA A 94 20.33 -4.60 -20.47
CA ALA A 94 21.32 -5.25 -19.62
C ALA A 94 21.33 -6.77 -19.79
N THR A 95 20.48 -7.34 -20.63
CA THR A 95 20.29 -8.78 -20.75
C THR A 95 20.90 -9.40 -21.99
N SER A 96 20.97 -8.67 -23.11
CA SER A 96 21.52 -9.22 -24.35
C SER A 96 23.00 -9.63 -24.21
N SER A 97 23.82 -8.85 -23.50
CA SER A 97 25.21 -9.21 -23.24
C SER A 97 25.35 -10.47 -22.35
N GLN A 98 24.42 -10.70 -21.43
CA GLN A 98 24.39 -11.92 -20.61
C GLN A 98 24.11 -13.17 -21.45
N LEU A 99 23.30 -13.03 -22.50
CA LEU A 99 22.88 -14.09 -23.39
C LEU A 99 23.78 -14.22 -24.64
N LEU A 100 24.82 -13.40 -24.73
CA LEU A 100 25.70 -13.31 -25.89
C LEU A 100 24.93 -13.02 -27.19
N LEU A 101 23.88 -12.21 -27.10
CA LEU A 101 23.02 -11.81 -28.22
C LEU A 101 23.27 -10.34 -28.57
N PRO A 102 23.11 -9.93 -29.83
CA PRO A 102 23.17 -8.52 -30.18
C PRO A 102 21.95 -7.78 -29.64
N SER A 103 22.18 -6.64 -29.00
CA SER A 103 21.09 -5.76 -28.59
C SER A 103 20.44 -5.05 -29.77
N ARG A 104 19.13 -4.82 -29.69
CA ARG A 104 18.35 -3.99 -30.63
C ARG A 104 17.99 -2.63 -30.03
N GLU A 105 18.32 -2.41 -28.77
CA GLU A 105 18.04 -1.13 -28.09
C GLU A 105 19.14 -0.11 -28.40
N LYS A 106 18.77 1.15 -28.38
CA LYS A 106 19.71 2.28 -28.58
C LYS A 106 20.80 2.31 -27.54
N TYR A 107 20.45 1.93 -26.31
CA TYR A 107 21.38 1.85 -25.18
C TYR A 107 21.42 0.43 -24.64
N HIS A 108 22.64 -0.09 -24.51
CA HIS A 108 22.90 -1.43 -24.00
C HIS A 108 24.21 -1.48 -23.21
N ILE A 109 24.32 -2.46 -22.35
CA ILE A 109 25.52 -2.72 -21.54
C ILE A 109 26.34 -3.76 -22.27
N ASP A 110 27.47 -3.37 -22.82
CA ASP A 110 28.34 -4.27 -23.61
C ASP A 110 28.96 -5.39 -22.77
N ASN A 111 29.37 -5.05 -21.54
CA ASN A 111 29.94 -6.00 -20.61
C ASN A 111 29.27 -5.86 -19.23
N ILE A 112 28.39 -6.82 -18.93
CA ILE A 112 27.65 -6.87 -17.66
C ILE A 112 28.51 -7.23 -16.46
N ASP A 113 29.74 -7.76 -16.70
CA ASP A 113 30.72 -8.08 -15.66
C ASP A 113 31.64 -6.89 -15.33
N SER A 114 31.32 -5.70 -15.83
CA SER A 114 32.07 -4.47 -15.58
C SER A 114 31.13 -3.37 -15.05
N LEU A 115 31.30 -2.99 -13.78
CA LEU A 115 30.57 -1.86 -13.19
C LEU A 115 30.81 -0.54 -13.95
N ALA A 116 32.02 -0.38 -14.53
CA ALA A 116 32.35 0.78 -15.36
C ALA A 116 31.49 0.84 -16.63
N ASN A 117 31.32 -0.29 -17.33
CA ASN A 117 30.46 -0.35 -18.53
C ASN A 117 28.97 -0.14 -18.16
N ILE A 118 28.51 -0.71 -17.04
CA ILE A 118 27.15 -0.50 -16.53
C ILE A 118 26.91 1.00 -16.28
N ARG A 119 27.83 1.63 -15.55
CA ARG A 119 27.78 3.07 -15.29
C ARG A 119 27.75 3.90 -16.57
N GLU A 120 28.70 3.63 -17.48
CA GLU A 120 28.86 4.37 -18.73
C GLU A 120 27.57 4.31 -19.57
N ALA A 121 27.00 3.13 -19.76
CA ALA A 121 25.78 2.94 -20.55
C ALA A 121 24.59 3.72 -19.93
N ILE A 122 24.43 3.67 -18.60
CA ILE A 122 23.34 4.36 -17.91
C ILE A 122 23.54 5.88 -17.97
N VAL A 123 24.76 6.38 -17.69
CA VAL A 123 25.04 7.83 -17.70
C VAL A 123 24.95 8.39 -19.10
N ALA A 124 25.47 7.69 -20.14
CA ALA A 124 25.34 8.13 -21.52
C ALA A 124 23.86 8.26 -21.96
N ALA A 125 23.02 7.29 -21.56
CA ALA A 125 21.59 7.37 -21.79
C ALA A 125 20.93 8.56 -21.06
N MET A 126 21.35 8.84 -19.82
CA MET A 126 20.86 9.98 -19.04
C MET A 126 21.21 11.33 -19.69
N GLU A 127 22.45 11.47 -20.15
CA GLU A 127 22.94 12.71 -20.79
C GLU A 127 22.25 12.98 -22.12
N ALA A 128 22.11 11.93 -22.95
CA ALA A 128 21.52 12.04 -24.29
C ALA A 128 20.01 12.27 -24.25
N GLU A 129 19.29 11.54 -23.41
CA GLU A 129 17.81 11.56 -23.38
C GLU A 129 17.23 12.59 -22.39
N ARG A 130 18.03 13.05 -21.45
CA ARG A 130 17.60 13.98 -20.37
C ARG A 130 16.27 13.55 -19.74
N PRO A 131 16.18 12.30 -19.23
CA PRO A 131 14.93 11.77 -18.76
C PRO A 131 14.41 12.53 -17.54
N GLY A 132 13.09 12.69 -17.45
CA GLY A 132 12.44 13.20 -16.26
C GLY A 132 12.42 12.20 -15.12
N ARG A 133 12.52 10.90 -15.45
CA ARG A 133 12.51 9.77 -14.50
C ARG A 133 13.44 8.67 -14.95
N ILE A 134 14.09 8.05 -13.96
CA ILE A 134 14.94 6.88 -14.17
C ILE A 134 14.48 5.79 -13.21
N VAL A 135 14.35 4.56 -13.71
CA VAL A 135 14.09 3.37 -12.91
C VAL A 135 15.20 2.37 -13.13
N VAL A 136 15.80 1.89 -12.05
CA VAL A 136 16.86 0.85 -12.06
C VAL A 136 16.29 -0.40 -11.42
N ASP A 137 15.98 -1.40 -12.22
CA ASP A 137 15.35 -2.68 -11.82
C ASP A 137 16.33 -3.85 -12.09
N SER A 138 17.04 -4.36 -11.14
CA SER A 138 17.12 -3.88 -9.77
C SER A 138 18.52 -4.08 -9.21
N MET A 139 18.81 -3.40 -8.13
CA MET A 139 20.16 -3.30 -7.58
C MET A 139 20.67 -4.62 -6.96
N GLU A 140 19.79 -5.54 -6.55
CA GLU A 140 20.19 -6.85 -6.05
C GLU A 140 21.01 -7.64 -7.06
N PHE A 141 20.76 -7.49 -8.37
CA PHE A 141 21.58 -8.10 -9.41
C PHE A 141 23.06 -7.73 -9.29
N LEU A 142 23.33 -6.46 -8.99
CA LEU A 142 24.69 -5.94 -8.83
C LEU A 142 25.30 -6.38 -7.49
N VAL A 143 24.51 -6.34 -6.42
CA VAL A 143 24.95 -6.74 -5.07
C VAL A 143 25.34 -8.22 -5.02
N ASP A 144 24.66 -9.07 -5.77
CA ASP A 144 24.96 -10.51 -5.84
C ASP A 144 26.19 -10.83 -6.70
N ARG A 145 26.58 -9.92 -7.62
CA ARG A 145 27.62 -10.18 -8.62
C ARG A 145 28.94 -9.49 -8.33
N PHE A 146 28.93 -8.38 -7.61
CA PHE A 146 30.10 -7.54 -7.37
C PHE A 146 30.36 -7.32 -5.88
N PRO A 147 31.61 -6.93 -5.50
CA PRO A 147 31.91 -6.50 -4.15
C PRO A 147 30.97 -5.35 -3.72
N LYS A 148 30.40 -5.46 -2.54
CA LYS A 148 29.40 -4.54 -2.02
C LYS A 148 29.84 -3.08 -2.02
N GLU A 149 31.12 -2.84 -1.65
CA GLU A 149 31.72 -1.50 -1.61
C GLU A 149 31.74 -0.84 -2.99
N ASP A 150 32.03 -1.63 -4.04
CA ASP A 150 32.04 -1.13 -5.41
C ASP A 150 30.64 -0.84 -5.93
N VAL A 151 29.64 -1.66 -5.56
CA VAL A 151 28.24 -1.42 -5.85
C VAL A 151 27.74 -0.16 -5.15
N LEU A 152 28.07 0.04 -3.88
CA LEU A 152 27.69 1.25 -3.13
C LEU A 152 28.34 2.51 -3.74
N ARG A 153 29.57 2.39 -4.29
CA ARG A 153 30.21 3.48 -5.03
C ARG A 153 29.46 3.81 -6.31
N LEU A 154 29.14 2.80 -7.13
CA LEU A 154 28.34 2.98 -8.34
C LEU A 154 26.98 3.61 -8.01
N TRP A 155 26.33 3.16 -6.92
CA TRP A 155 25.03 3.72 -6.48
C TRP A 155 25.12 5.23 -6.22
N ARG A 156 26.16 5.68 -5.48
CA ARG A 156 26.42 7.12 -5.25
C ARG A 156 26.66 7.87 -6.56
N GLU A 157 27.46 7.32 -7.48
CA GLU A 157 27.77 7.96 -8.76
C GLU A 157 26.50 8.13 -9.63
N LEU A 158 25.61 7.14 -9.65
CA LEU A 158 24.31 7.25 -10.35
C LEU A 158 23.40 8.29 -9.72
N ILE A 159 23.39 8.39 -8.39
CA ILE A 159 22.66 9.44 -7.66
C ILE A 159 23.18 10.83 -8.03
N GLU A 160 24.50 11.02 -8.04
CA GLU A 160 25.13 12.29 -8.40
C GLU A 160 24.83 12.70 -9.85
N ALA A 161 24.89 11.73 -10.77
CA ALA A 161 24.52 11.95 -12.17
C ALA A 161 23.04 12.35 -12.31
N ALA A 162 22.15 11.66 -11.60
CA ALA A 162 20.72 11.99 -11.61
C ALA A 162 20.41 13.36 -10.99
N ARG A 163 21.10 13.74 -9.91
CA ARG A 163 21.00 15.07 -9.30
C ARG A 163 21.48 16.17 -10.24
N SER A 164 22.60 15.95 -10.94
CA SER A 164 23.12 16.86 -11.95
C SER A 164 22.17 17.04 -13.13
N ALA A 165 21.51 15.97 -13.56
CA ALA A 165 20.47 15.97 -14.60
C ALA A 165 19.11 16.51 -14.12
N ARG A 166 18.96 16.84 -12.82
CA ARG A 166 17.71 17.29 -12.19
C ARG A 166 16.55 16.33 -12.38
N THR A 167 16.83 15.04 -12.39
CA THR A 167 15.84 13.96 -12.57
C THR A 167 15.51 13.26 -11.27
N VAL A 168 14.43 12.48 -11.27
CA VAL A 168 14.10 11.55 -10.17
C VAL A 168 14.63 10.18 -10.55
N ILE A 169 15.51 9.63 -9.73
CA ILE A 169 16.02 8.27 -9.88
C ILE A 169 15.40 7.35 -8.85
N CYS A 170 14.91 6.19 -9.28
CA CYS A 170 14.21 5.20 -8.50
C CYS A 170 14.96 3.88 -8.57
N PHE A 171 15.54 3.45 -7.46
CA PHE A 171 16.22 2.17 -7.33
C PHE A 171 15.27 1.13 -6.74
N LEU A 172 15.14 -0.01 -7.42
CA LEU A 172 14.44 -1.17 -6.90
C LEU A 172 15.45 -2.09 -6.22
N PHE A 173 15.15 -2.52 -5.00
CA PHE A 173 16.06 -3.36 -4.22
C PHE A 173 15.31 -4.36 -3.34
N ILE A 174 15.77 -5.63 -3.33
CA ILE A 174 15.36 -6.65 -2.37
C ILE A 174 16.59 -6.96 -1.51
N ASN A 175 16.40 -6.99 -0.21
CA ASN A 175 17.49 -7.37 0.67
C ASN A 175 17.41 -8.85 1.06
N TRP A 176 18.38 -9.61 0.59
CA TRP A 176 18.68 -10.96 1.12
C TRP A 176 20.15 -11.17 1.47
N THR A 177 21.03 -10.20 1.20
CA THR A 177 22.48 -10.38 1.35
C THR A 177 23.19 -9.26 2.10
N LEU A 178 22.60 -8.05 2.19
CA LEU A 178 23.21 -6.92 2.89
C LEU A 178 22.93 -6.99 4.39
N MET A 179 23.93 -6.60 5.18
CA MET A 179 23.75 -6.39 6.61
C MET A 179 23.07 -5.05 6.90
N GLU A 180 22.53 -4.87 8.12
CA GLU A 180 21.78 -3.67 8.51
C GLU A 180 22.59 -2.38 8.31
N ARG A 181 23.90 -2.41 8.57
CA ARG A 181 24.78 -1.25 8.36
C ARG A 181 24.80 -0.78 6.90
N GLU A 182 24.89 -1.72 5.96
CA GLU A 182 24.92 -1.42 4.52
C GLU A 182 23.56 -0.90 4.04
N LEU A 183 22.48 -1.47 4.61
CA LEU A 183 21.11 -0.99 4.37
C LEU A 183 20.90 0.44 4.87
N ASP A 184 21.40 0.75 6.07
CA ASP A 184 21.31 2.10 6.62
C ASP A 184 22.08 3.11 5.76
N GLU A 185 23.21 2.71 5.17
CA GLU A 185 23.96 3.55 4.23
C GLU A 185 23.14 3.83 2.96
N ILE A 186 22.49 2.81 2.38
CA ILE A 186 21.63 2.98 1.21
C ILE A 186 20.40 3.85 1.53
N ARG A 187 19.77 3.62 2.69
CA ARG A 187 18.67 4.45 3.16
C ARG A 187 19.10 5.90 3.32
N ALA A 188 20.28 6.14 3.91
CA ALA A 188 20.83 7.49 4.13
C ALA A 188 21.13 8.24 2.82
N MET A 189 21.44 7.53 1.73
CA MET A 189 21.63 8.12 0.40
C MET A 189 20.32 8.44 -0.31
N SER A 190 19.18 7.98 0.19
CA SER A 190 17.87 8.10 -0.44
C SER A 190 17.05 9.21 0.19
N ASP A 191 16.47 10.08 -0.64
CA ASP A 191 15.57 11.15 -0.17
C ASP A 191 14.21 10.58 0.27
N PHE A 192 13.80 9.45 -0.36
CA PHE A 192 12.58 8.74 -0.05
C PHE A 192 12.82 7.23 -0.02
N VAL A 193 12.31 6.57 1.00
CA VAL A 193 12.29 5.10 1.09
C VAL A 193 10.83 4.64 1.14
N ILE A 194 10.45 3.80 0.18
CA ILE A 194 9.13 3.19 0.10
C ILE A 194 9.29 1.68 0.29
N GLU A 195 8.70 1.18 1.35
CA GLU A 195 8.71 -0.25 1.68
C GLU A 195 7.43 -0.92 1.22
N PHE A 196 7.57 -2.15 0.75
CA PHE A 196 6.48 -3.00 0.28
C PHE A 196 6.46 -4.30 1.06
N GLN A 197 5.28 -4.78 1.35
CA GLN A 197 5.07 -6.10 1.95
C GLN A 197 3.86 -6.79 1.34
N SER A 198 3.90 -8.11 1.35
CA SER A 198 2.79 -8.97 0.95
C SER A 198 2.57 -10.03 2.01
N SER A 199 1.33 -10.30 2.30
CA SER A 199 0.93 -11.38 3.19
C SER A 199 -0.09 -12.27 2.52
N LEU A 200 -0.03 -13.58 2.81
CA LEU A 200 -0.98 -14.57 2.34
C LEU A 200 -1.85 -15.01 3.53
N ARG A 201 -3.16 -14.76 3.47
CA ARG A 201 -4.11 -15.19 4.48
C ARG A 201 -5.37 -15.74 3.84
N GLY A 202 -5.81 -16.91 4.25
CA GLY A 202 -7.03 -17.53 3.70
C GLY A 202 -7.01 -17.67 2.17
N GLY A 203 -5.81 -17.85 1.55
CA GLY A 203 -5.66 -17.93 0.10
C GLY A 203 -5.73 -16.56 -0.64
N ILE A 204 -5.77 -15.44 0.09
CA ILE A 204 -5.79 -14.10 -0.50
C ILE A 204 -4.45 -13.41 -0.24
N ILE A 205 -3.79 -12.94 -1.32
CA ILE A 205 -2.60 -12.10 -1.22
C ILE A 205 -3.04 -10.67 -0.95
N ARG A 206 -2.47 -10.07 0.09
CA ARG A 206 -2.71 -8.68 0.47
C ARG A 206 -1.41 -7.91 0.40
N ASN A 207 -1.42 -6.86 -0.38
CA ASN A 207 -0.25 -6.01 -0.61
C ASN A 207 -0.42 -4.70 0.13
N SER A 208 0.65 -4.21 0.74
CA SER A 208 0.70 -2.89 1.36
C SER A 208 2.06 -2.24 1.14
N MET A 209 2.07 -0.90 1.15
CA MET A 209 3.27 -0.09 1.03
C MET A 209 3.26 1.01 2.10
N ARG A 210 4.44 1.50 2.46
CA ARG A 210 4.60 2.70 3.32
C ARG A 210 5.77 3.54 2.87
N ILE A 211 5.71 4.84 3.13
CA ILE A 211 6.89 5.70 3.08
C ILE A 211 7.53 5.62 4.47
N SER A 212 8.71 5.00 4.57
CA SER A 212 9.45 4.84 5.83
C SER A 212 10.44 5.98 6.06
N GLN A 213 10.83 6.70 5.01
CA GLN A 213 11.70 7.88 5.08
C GLN A 213 11.27 8.93 4.07
N MET A 214 11.32 10.20 4.50
CA MET A 214 11.05 11.38 3.68
C MET A 214 11.97 12.51 4.13
N GLU A 215 12.77 13.05 3.22
CA GLU A 215 13.87 13.98 3.49
C GLU A 215 13.49 15.21 4.33
N SER A 216 12.31 15.78 4.13
CA SER A 216 12.00 17.11 4.67
C SER A 216 11.42 17.13 6.08
N ASN A 217 10.83 16.04 6.59
CA ASN A 217 10.06 16.09 7.84
C ASN A 217 10.13 14.82 8.71
N GLY A 218 10.89 13.81 8.33
CA GLY A 218 10.91 12.52 9.05
C GLY A 218 9.54 11.81 9.08
N ILE A 219 8.64 12.20 8.19
CA ILE A 219 7.28 11.67 8.14
C ILE A 219 7.35 10.23 7.68
N ARG A 220 6.95 9.34 8.57
CA ARG A 220 6.65 7.94 8.22
C ARG A 220 5.16 7.84 7.97
N THR A 221 4.78 7.22 6.85
CA THR A 221 3.39 6.81 6.70
C THR A 221 3.21 5.44 7.34
N ASN A 222 1.98 5.12 7.67
CA ASN A 222 1.63 3.75 7.99
C ASN A 222 1.46 2.93 6.72
N TRP A 223 1.25 1.63 6.87
CA TRP A 223 1.02 0.73 5.77
C TRP A 223 -0.27 1.09 5.03
N ILE A 224 -0.18 1.31 3.73
CA ILE A 224 -1.28 1.68 2.84
C ILE A 224 -1.58 0.46 1.97
N PRO A 225 -2.74 -0.17 2.10
CA PRO A 225 -3.12 -1.28 1.24
C PRO A 225 -3.25 -0.84 -0.21
N TYR A 226 -2.75 -1.66 -1.14
CA TYR A 226 -2.86 -1.39 -2.57
C TYR A 226 -3.21 -2.65 -3.36
N THR A 227 -3.75 -2.43 -4.55
CA THR A 227 -3.98 -3.45 -5.57
C THR A 227 -3.52 -2.96 -6.92
N PHE A 228 -3.29 -3.88 -7.83
CA PHE A 228 -3.01 -3.57 -9.22
C PHE A 228 -4.26 -3.80 -10.06
N LYS A 229 -4.56 -2.86 -10.95
CA LYS A 229 -5.64 -2.99 -11.94
C LYS A 229 -5.08 -2.72 -13.32
N ASP A 230 -5.33 -3.62 -14.26
CA ASP A 230 -4.91 -3.46 -15.65
C ASP A 230 -5.41 -2.12 -16.21
N LEU A 231 -4.61 -1.47 -17.03
CA LEU A 231 -4.82 -0.16 -17.65
C LEU A 231 -4.84 1.03 -16.69
N VAL A 232 -5.09 0.81 -15.40
CA VAL A 232 -5.12 1.86 -14.36
C VAL A 232 -3.79 1.97 -13.65
N GLY A 233 -3.17 0.84 -13.31
CA GLY A 233 -1.94 0.75 -12.54
C GLY A 233 -2.19 0.46 -11.06
N LEU A 234 -1.27 0.90 -10.21
CA LEU A 234 -1.40 0.77 -8.77
C LEU A 234 -2.51 1.68 -8.22
N THR A 235 -3.38 1.09 -7.44
CA THR A 235 -4.50 1.78 -6.78
C THR A 235 -4.47 1.48 -5.30
N VAL A 236 -4.48 2.48 -4.47
CA VAL A 236 -4.70 2.31 -3.03
C VAL A 236 -6.19 2.19 -2.75
N TYR A 237 -6.55 1.43 -1.74
CA TYR A 237 -7.92 1.32 -1.31
C TYR A 237 -8.02 1.55 0.20
N PHE A 238 -9.15 2.09 0.62
CA PHE A 238 -9.43 2.23 2.04
C PHE A 238 -10.18 0.97 2.49
N PRO A 239 -9.70 0.26 3.53
CA PRO A 239 -10.46 -0.85 4.09
C PRO A 239 -11.85 -0.38 4.50
N ARG A 240 -12.88 -1.14 4.11
CA ARG A 240 -14.25 -0.93 4.55
C ARG A 240 -14.55 -1.88 5.68
N ILE A 241 -14.83 -1.34 6.85
CA ILE A 241 -15.14 -2.09 8.06
C ILE A 241 -16.63 -2.04 8.31
N LEU A 242 -17.24 -3.22 8.34
CA LEU A 242 -18.65 -3.36 8.66
C LEU A 242 -18.80 -3.59 10.16
N VAL A 243 -19.60 -2.76 10.81
CA VAL A 243 -20.05 -2.97 12.21
C VAL A 243 -21.45 -3.56 12.16
N THR A 244 -21.59 -4.80 12.56
CA THR A 244 -22.86 -5.53 12.53
C THR A 244 -23.12 -6.25 13.85
N GLY A 245 -24.34 -6.78 14.02
CA GLY A 245 -24.76 -7.48 15.23
C GLY A 245 -26.25 -7.27 15.53
N PRO A 246 -26.80 -7.96 16.53
CA PRO A 246 -28.22 -7.87 16.91
C PRO A 246 -28.67 -6.45 17.23
N PHE A 247 -29.98 -6.29 17.30
CA PHE A 247 -30.56 -5.02 17.71
C PHE A 247 -30.09 -4.68 19.14
N ASN A 248 -29.83 -3.41 19.38
CA ASN A 248 -29.39 -2.88 20.69
C ASN A 248 -28.02 -3.40 21.23
N ALA A 249 -27.22 -4.14 20.44
CA ALA A 249 -25.90 -4.60 20.85
C ALA A 249 -24.86 -3.46 21.04
N GLY A 250 -25.18 -2.23 20.58
CA GLY A 250 -24.30 -1.07 20.74
C GLY A 250 -23.49 -0.68 19.50
N LYS A 251 -23.89 -1.13 18.30
CA LYS A 251 -23.22 -0.84 17.02
C LYS A 251 -22.96 0.64 16.77
N SER A 252 -24.00 1.46 16.88
CA SER A 252 -23.90 2.93 16.69
C SER A 252 -22.95 3.58 17.68
N THR A 253 -22.88 3.05 18.90
CA THR A 253 -21.95 3.51 19.94
C THR A 253 -20.52 3.14 19.57
N VAL A 254 -20.29 1.91 19.04
CA VAL A 254 -18.99 1.47 18.54
C VAL A 254 -18.50 2.35 17.40
N VAL A 255 -19.37 2.62 16.40
CA VAL A 255 -18.99 3.51 15.28
C VAL A 255 -18.62 4.90 15.78
N LYS A 256 -19.42 5.49 16.68
CA LYS A 256 -19.14 6.81 17.28
C LYS A 256 -17.88 6.84 18.10
N ALA A 257 -17.57 5.76 18.84
CA ALA A 257 -16.40 5.67 19.70
C ALA A 257 -15.07 5.71 18.92
N VAL A 258 -15.05 5.25 17.67
CA VAL A 258 -13.82 5.15 16.86
C VAL A 258 -13.75 6.15 15.71
N SER A 259 -14.86 6.75 15.30
CA SER A 259 -14.91 7.67 14.16
C SER A 259 -14.46 9.07 14.53
N GLU A 260 -13.59 9.66 13.70
CA GLU A 260 -13.20 11.08 13.81
C GLU A 260 -14.36 12.02 13.43
N LYS A 261 -15.20 11.59 12.50
CA LYS A 261 -16.43 12.27 12.06
C LYS A 261 -17.49 11.21 11.78
N SER A 262 -18.50 11.10 12.61
CA SER A 262 -19.66 10.25 12.35
C SER A 262 -20.79 11.07 11.76
N ILE A 263 -21.37 10.58 10.66
CA ILE A 263 -22.56 11.16 10.02
C ILE A 263 -23.61 10.07 9.99
N SER A 264 -24.76 10.34 10.60
CA SER A 264 -25.96 9.50 10.38
C SER A 264 -26.59 9.95 9.07
N ILE A 265 -26.54 9.11 8.04
CA ILE A 265 -27.08 9.44 6.72
C ILE A 265 -28.54 9.00 6.66
N ASP A 266 -29.42 9.98 6.69
CA ASP A 266 -30.82 9.79 6.38
C ASP A 266 -31.03 9.97 4.88
N ARG A 267 -31.25 8.89 4.14
CA ARG A 267 -31.51 8.95 2.69
C ARG A 267 -32.95 8.65 2.36
N MET A 268 -33.64 9.67 1.84
CA MET A 268 -34.91 9.62 1.09
C MET A 268 -36.06 8.86 1.76
N GLY A 269 -36.74 9.47 2.73
CA GLY A 269 -38.12 9.11 3.05
C GLY A 269 -38.42 7.72 3.60
N THR A 270 -37.42 6.86 3.65
CA THR A 270 -37.40 5.59 4.37
C THR A 270 -36.26 5.64 5.35
N THR A 271 -36.57 5.62 6.63
CA THR A 271 -35.63 5.74 7.75
C THR A 271 -34.65 4.55 7.77
N VAL A 272 -33.62 4.59 6.93
CA VAL A 272 -32.51 3.70 7.00
C VAL A 272 -31.33 4.53 7.50
N ALA A 273 -31.24 4.71 8.80
CA ALA A 273 -30.09 5.37 9.41
C ALA A 273 -28.88 4.42 9.34
N PHE A 274 -27.91 4.77 8.52
CA PHE A 274 -26.57 4.17 8.55
C PHE A 274 -25.68 5.05 9.40
N ASP A 275 -25.00 4.44 10.33
CA ASP A 275 -23.86 5.10 10.95
C ASP A 275 -22.66 4.93 9.99
N TYR A 276 -22.13 6.04 9.50
CA TYR A 276 -20.94 6.09 8.68
C TYR A 276 -19.88 6.93 9.35
N GLY A 277 -18.62 6.53 9.26
CA GLY A 277 -17.52 7.31 9.76
C GLY A 277 -16.20 6.93 9.06
N ASN A 278 -15.23 7.84 9.17
CA ASN A 278 -13.85 7.57 8.83
C ASN A 278 -13.07 7.35 10.12
N VAL A 279 -12.19 6.36 10.09
CA VAL A 279 -11.33 6.03 11.22
C VAL A 279 -9.88 5.94 10.74
N ASN A 280 -8.99 6.52 11.50
CA ASN A 280 -7.55 6.36 11.30
C ASN A 280 -7.05 5.28 12.28
N ILE A 281 -6.63 4.15 11.73
CA ILE A 281 -6.10 3.03 12.50
C ILE A 281 -4.60 2.97 12.24
N THR A 282 -3.80 3.49 13.17
CA THR A 282 -2.34 3.56 13.05
C THR A 282 -1.87 4.12 11.70
N GLY A 283 -2.65 5.13 11.15
CA GLY A 283 -2.47 5.85 9.91
C GLY A 283 -2.99 5.16 8.65
N ILE A 284 -3.71 4.05 8.80
CA ILE A 284 -4.57 3.53 7.74
C ILE A 284 -5.91 4.22 7.88
N GLU A 285 -6.27 4.98 6.87
CA GLU A 285 -7.62 5.49 6.78
C GLU A 285 -8.55 4.36 6.34
N ALA A 286 -9.60 4.11 7.12
CA ALA A 286 -10.62 3.11 6.84
C ALA A 286 -12.01 3.76 6.91
N GLU A 287 -12.91 3.24 6.11
CA GLU A 287 -14.34 3.56 6.20
C GLU A 287 -15.02 2.58 7.14
N ILE A 288 -15.83 3.08 8.08
CA ILE A 288 -16.59 2.24 9.00
C ILE A 288 -18.08 2.47 8.83
N PHE A 289 -18.84 1.38 8.75
CA PHE A 289 -20.29 1.39 8.48
C PHE A 289 -21.02 0.60 9.54
N GLY A 290 -22.01 1.21 10.20
CA GLY A 290 -22.91 0.51 11.10
C GLY A 290 -24.17 0.02 10.37
N THR A 291 -24.51 -1.25 10.48
CA THR A 291 -25.77 -1.76 9.92
C THR A 291 -26.93 -1.55 10.89
N PRO A 292 -28.16 -1.27 10.38
CA PRO A 292 -29.36 -1.38 11.19
C PRO A 292 -29.52 -2.81 11.70
N GLY A 293 -29.79 -2.97 13.01
CA GLY A 293 -29.97 -4.31 13.62
C GLY A 293 -31.30 -5.00 13.34
N GLN A 294 -32.17 -4.41 12.52
CA GLN A 294 -33.49 -4.94 12.22
C GLN A 294 -33.49 -5.85 10.98
N GLU A 295 -34.24 -6.94 11.03
CA GLU A 295 -34.29 -7.99 9.98
C GLU A 295 -34.64 -7.47 8.59
N ARG A 296 -35.55 -6.47 8.51
CA ARG A 296 -35.97 -5.87 7.24
C ARG A 296 -34.85 -5.23 6.41
N PHE A 297 -33.63 -5.11 6.96
CA PHE A 297 -32.48 -4.50 6.29
C PHE A 297 -31.40 -5.50 5.87
N GLU A 298 -31.67 -6.80 5.93
CA GLU A 298 -30.71 -7.83 5.49
C GLU A 298 -30.26 -7.69 4.03
N PHE A 299 -31.11 -7.14 3.15
CA PHE A 299 -30.73 -6.87 1.75
C PHE A 299 -29.59 -5.88 1.62
N ILE A 300 -29.51 -4.91 2.55
CA ILE A 300 -28.44 -3.91 2.59
C ILE A 300 -27.11 -4.57 2.92
N PHE A 301 -27.15 -5.54 3.84
CA PHE A 301 -25.99 -6.33 4.19
C PHE A 301 -25.40 -7.06 2.96
N LYS A 302 -26.25 -7.65 2.11
CA LYS A 302 -25.80 -8.33 0.89
C LYS A 302 -25.17 -7.40 -0.15
N ILE A 303 -25.56 -6.14 -0.18
CA ILE A 303 -24.98 -5.13 -1.08
C ILE A 303 -23.58 -4.74 -0.58
N PHE A 304 -23.42 -4.48 0.70
CA PHE A 304 -22.15 -4.04 1.27
C PHE A 304 -21.15 -5.20 1.49
N ALA A 305 -21.61 -6.42 1.78
CA ALA A 305 -20.75 -7.57 2.06
C ALA A 305 -19.76 -7.90 0.93
N ARG A 306 -20.05 -7.50 -0.31
CA ARG A 306 -19.15 -7.73 -1.45
C ARG A 306 -17.91 -6.84 -1.46
N GLU A 307 -17.94 -5.72 -0.74
CA GLU A 307 -16.88 -4.71 -0.75
C GLU A 307 -16.24 -4.52 0.65
N VAL A 308 -16.62 -5.35 1.63
CA VAL A 308 -16.14 -5.26 3.01
C VAL A 308 -14.76 -5.92 3.12
N SER A 309 -13.84 -5.21 3.75
CA SER A 309 -12.48 -5.69 4.02
C SER A 309 -12.37 -6.41 5.36
N GLY A 310 -13.27 -6.12 6.30
CA GLY A 310 -13.32 -6.73 7.63
C GLY A 310 -14.60 -6.41 8.38
N VAL A 311 -14.89 -7.19 9.42
CA VAL A 311 -16.13 -7.07 10.21
C VAL A 311 -15.83 -6.93 11.70
N LEU A 312 -16.50 -5.99 12.35
CA LEU A 312 -16.66 -5.93 13.80
C LEU A 312 -18.06 -6.44 14.14
N LEU A 313 -18.15 -7.63 14.68
CA LEU A 313 -19.40 -8.21 15.13
C LEU A 313 -19.63 -7.81 16.59
N VAL A 314 -20.63 -6.96 16.84
CA VAL A 314 -20.97 -6.48 18.19
C VAL A 314 -22.04 -7.34 18.78
N VAL A 315 -21.78 -7.97 19.92
CA VAL A 315 -22.74 -8.74 20.70
C VAL A 315 -22.93 -8.13 22.09
N ASP A 316 -24.13 -8.22 22.63
CA ASP A 316 -24.41 -7.80 24.00
C ASP A 316 -24.06 -8.95 24.95
N ALA A 317 -22.99 -8.78 25.72
CA ALA A 317 -22.51 -9.81 26.66
C ALA A 317 -23.51 -10.09 27.79
N SER A 318 -24.39 -9.13 28.09
CA SER A 318 -25.43 -9.27 29.15
C SER A 318 -26.71 -9.97 28.65
N HIS A 319 -26.81 -10.20 27.31
CA HIS A 319 -27.97 -10.86 26.68
C HIS A 319 -27.54 -12.03 25.80
N PRO A 320 -27.10 -13.15 26.40
CA PRO A 320 -26.54 -14.30 25.66
C PRO A 320 -27.56 -15.06 24.80
N ASP A 321 -28.82 -14.84 24.94
CA ASP A 321 -29.91 -15.32 24.05
C ASP A 321 -29.85 -14.74 22.63
N GLU A 322 -29.28 -13.56 22.46
CA GLU A 322 -29.09 -12.93 21.14
C GLU A 322 -27.88 -13.46 20.35
N LEU A 323 -27.03 -14.30 20.93
CA LEU A 323 -25.81 -14.84 20.28
C LEU A 323 -26.11 -15.71 19.06
N ALA A 324 -27.22 -16.47 19.09
CA ALA A 324 -27.68 -17.24 17.94
C ALA A 324 -27.99 -16.35 16.73
N ARG A 325 -28.58 -15.18 16.97
CA ARG A 325 -28.84 -14.17 15.94
C ARG A 325 -27.54 -13.55 15.41
N ALA A 326 -26.62 -13.24 16.30
CA ALA A 326 -25.31 -12.72 15.92
C ALA A 326 -24.56 -13.71 15.01
N ARG A 327 -24.64 -15.00 15.30
CA ARG A 327 -24.06 -16.07 14.47
C ARG A 327 -24.65 -16.10 13.07
N GLN A 328 -25.97 -16.03 12.94
CA GLN A 328 -26.64 -15.97 11.64
C GLN A 328 -26.20 -14.77 10.82
N MET A 329 -26.03 -13.59 11.45
CA MET A 329 -25.53 -12.40 10.78
C MET A 329 -24.09 -12.56 10.30
N LEU A 330 -23.24 -13.25 11.07
CA LEU A 330 -21.87 -13.55 10.69
C LEU A 330 -21.82 -14.48 9.47
N ASP A 331 -22.68 -15.49 9.42
CA ASP A 331 -22.73 -16.46 8.31
C ASP A 331 -23.08 -15.78 6.96
N LEU A 332 -23.74 -14.61 6.98
CA LEU A 332 -24.01 -13.82 5.78
C LEU A 332 -22.77 -13.08 5.24
N VAL A 333 -21.74 -12.87 6.06
CA VAL A 333 -20.49 -12.17 5.66
C VAL A 333 -19.64 -13.02 4.73
N GLY A 334 -19.65 -14.32 4.92
CA GLY A 334 -18.83 -15.26 4.18
C GLY A 334 -17.48 -15.57 4.84
N PRO A 335 -16.92 -16.74 4.58
CA PRO A 335 -15.83 -17.34 5.36
C PRO A 335 -14.44 -16.71 5.12
N ARG A 336 -14.31 -15.84 4.13
CA ARG A 336 -13.01 -15.26 3.72
C ARG A 336 -12.72 -13.87 4.29
N ILE A 337 -13.72 -13.24 4.90
CA ILE A 337 -13.57 -11.88 5.44
C ILE A 337 -13.13 -11.99 6.89
N PRO A 338 -12.02 -11.33 7.28
CA PRO A 338 -11.58 -11.33 8.68
C PRO A 338 -12.59 -10.60 9.55
N TYR A 339 -12.79 -11.11 10.76
CA TYR A 339 -13.70 -10.50 11.71
C TYR A 339 -13.19 -10.60 13.15
N VAL A 340 -13.63 -9.67 13.97
CA VAL A 340 -13.40 -9.62 15.41
C VAL A 340 -14.77 -9.49 16.09
N VAL A 341 -14.97 -10.24 17.17
CA VAL A 341 -16.19 -10.16 17.98
C VAL A 341 -15.96 -9.23 19.15
N LEU A 342 -16.84 -8.24 19.30
CA LEU A 342 -16.87 -7.33 20.44
C LEU A 342 -17.92 -7.82 21.44
N ALA A 343 -17.47 -8.36 22.56
CA ALA A 343 -18.32 -8.69 23.72
C ALA A 343 -18.68 -7.38 24.44
N ASN A 344 -19.62 -6.63 23.88
CA ASN A 344 -19.97 -5.30 24.37
C ASN A 344 -20.84 -5.35 25.61
N LYS A 345 -20.85 -4.25 26.37
CA LYS A 345 -21.52 -4.13 27.67
C LYS A 345 -20.99 -5.13 28.70
N SER A 346 -19.70 -5.43 28.62
CA SER A 346 -19.02 -6.36 29.54
C SER A 346 -18.98 -5.89 31.01
N ASP A 347 -19.33 -4.63 31.24
CA ASP A 347 -19.48 -3.99 32.55
C ASP A 347 -20.84 -4.23 33.21
N LEU A 348 -21.83 -4.72 32.46
CA LEU A 348 -23.17 -4.89 33.01
C LEU A 348 -23.34 -6.20 33.81
N PRO A 349 -24.20 -6.19 34.82
CA PRO A 349 -24.55 -7.42 35.56
C PRO A 349 -25.11 -8.49 34.61
N GLY A 350 -24.61 -9.73 34.78
CA GLY A 350 -25.02 -10.86 33.93
C GLY A 350 -24.24 -10.99 32.63
N ALA A 351 -23.27 -10.10 32.35
CA ALA A 351 -22.36 -10.25 31.21
C ALA A 351 -21.55 -11.53 31.32
N ILE A 352 -21.58 -12.36 30.26
CA ILE A 352 -20.80 -13.58 30.15
C ILE A 352 -19.40 -13.28 29.59
N PRO A 353 -18.37 -14.06 29.97
CA PRO A 353 -16.99 -13.86 29.54
C PRO A 353 -16.80 -14.17 28.03
N PRO A 354 -15.74 -13.62 27.39
CA PRO A 354 -15.45 -13.83 25.98
C PRO A 354 -15.36 -15.29 25.57
N GLU A 355 -14.79 -16.15 26.40
CA GLU A 355 -14.60 -17.58 26.15
C GLU A 355 -15.97 -18.30 26.04
N GLU A 356 -16.93 -17.91 26.86
CA GLU A 356 -18.28 -18.45 26.83
C GLU A 356 -19.04 -17.97 25.58
N ILE A 357 -18.84 -16.72 25.16
CA ILE A 357 -19.38 -16.21 23.88
C ILE A 357 -18.82 -17.00 22.72
N ALA A 358 -17.50 -17.22 22.66
CA ALA A 358 -16.83 -17.99 21.63
C ALA A 358 -17.40 -19.41 21.54
N HIS A 359 -17.55 -20.07 22.68
CA HIS A 359 -18.10 -21.42 22.77
C HIS A 359 -19.56 -21.48 22.29
N ARG A 360 -20.43 -20.61 22.79
CA ARG A 360 -21.87 -20.57 22.41
C ARG A 360 -22.11 -20.25 20.95
N MET A 361 -21.23 -19.42 20.37
CA MET A 361 -21.28 -19.08 18.95
C MET A 361 -20.54 -20.09 18.06
N SER A 362 -19.90 -21.11 18.63
CA SER A 362 -19.06 -22.09 17.90
C SER A 362 -18.05 -21.38 17.00
N LEU A 363 -17.32 -20.40 17.54
CA LEU A 363 -16.30 -19.67 16.80
C LEU A 363 -15.01 -20.51 16.69
N PRO A 364 -14.26 -20.37 15.57
CA PRO A 364 -12.91 -20.90 15.46
C PRO A 364 -11.99 -20.37 16.58
N GLU A 365 -11.00 -21.15 17.00
CA GLU A 365 -10.07 -20.80 18.09
C GLU A 365 -9.22 -19.56 17.80
N ASP A 366 -8.98 -19.27 16.54
CA ASP A 366 -8.19 -18.12 16.07
C ASP A 366 -9.00 -16.81 15.97
N VAL A 367 -10.30 -16.84 16.26
CA VAL A 367 -11.16 -15.67 16.20
C VAL A 367 -11.07 -14.86 17.50
N PRO A 368 -10.62 -13.61 17.46
CA PRO A 368 -10.55 -12.77 18.65
C PRO A 368 -11.95 -12.38 19.14
N VAL A 369 -12.21 -12.59 20.43
CA VAL A 369 -13.39 -12.08 21.14
C VAL A 369 -12.89 -11.09 22.21
N ILE A 370 -13.22 -9.82 22.05
CA ILE A 370 -12.67 -8.72 22.87
C ILE A 370 -13.78 -8.16 23.78
N PRO A 371 -13.57 -8.15 25.11
CA PRO A 371 -14.52 -7.50 26.01
C PRO A 371 -14.48 -5.98 25.80
N THR A 372 -15.67 -5.37 25.61
CA THR A 372 -15.76 -3.95 25.29
C THR A 372 -16.84 -3.25 26.14
N VAL A 373 -16.59 -1.96 26.40
CA VAL A 373 -17.57 -1.00 26.91
C VAL A 373 -17.56 0.19 25.95
N ALA A 374 -18.41 0.12 24.93
CA ALA A 374 -18.38 1.07 23.83
C ALA A 374 -18.64 2.52 24.24
N THR A 375 -19.43 2.73 25.30
CA THR A 375 -19.70 4.05 25.89
C THR A 375 -18.46 4.72 26.47
N GLU A 376 -17.48 3.93 26.90
CA GLU A 376 -16.22 4.37 27.47
C GLU A 376 -15.04 4.23 26.50
N ASN A 377 -15.31 3.81 25.27
CA ASN A 377 -14.30 3.44 24.26
C ASN A 377 -13.29 2.36 24.74
N LYS A 378 -13.66 1.57 25.74
CA LYS A 378 -12.81 0.54 26.32
C LYS A 378 -12.85 -0.73 25.47
N GLY A 379 -11.68 -1.22 25.05
CA GLY A 379 -11.51 -2.43 24.20
C GLY A 379 -11.91 -2.23 22.72
N VAL A 380 -12.64 -1.16 22.37
CA VAL A 380 -13.11 -0.94 20.98
C VAL A 380 -11.95 -0.63 20.04
N ARG A 381 -11.01 0.21 20.48
CA ARG A 381 -9.80 0.51 19.72
C ARG A 381 -8.91 -0.70 19.54
N ASP A 382 -8.78 -1.52 20.56
CA ASP A 382 -7.97 -2.75 20.50
C ASP A 382 -8.56 -3.74 19.48
N ALA A 383 -9.88 -3.95 19.50
CA ALA A 383 -10.58 -4.76 18.52
C ALA A 383 -10.38 -4.25 17.09
N LEU A 384 -10.42 -2.94 16.90
CA LEU A 384 -10.21 -2.31 15.60
C LEU A 384 -8.77 -2.46 15.11
N LEU A 385 -7.76 -2.34 16.00
CA LEU A 385 -6.36 -2.57 15.69
C LEU A 385 -6.12 -4.02 15.27
N ILE A 386 -6.65 -4.98 16.02
CA ILE A 386 -6.56 -6.40 15.69
C ILE A 386 -7.18 -6.68 14.32
N LEU A 387 -8.37 -6.12 14.05
CA LEU A 387 -9.01 -6.28 12.74
C LEU A 387 -8.17 -5.66 11.62
N ALA A 388 -7.60 -4.49 11.83
CA ALA A 388 -6.72 -3.85 10.84
C ALA A 388 -5.48 -4.69 10.54
N GLU A 389 -4.82 -5.25 11.56
CA GLU A 389 -3.70 -6.18 11.39
C GLU A 389 -4.12 -7.42 10.59
N MET A 390 -5.32 -7.96 10.85
CA MET A 390 -5.89 -9.05 10.07
C MET A 390 -6.20 -8.65 8.63
N ILE A 391 -6.64 -7.43 8.37
CA ILE A 391 -6.91 -6.91 7.02
C ILE A 391 -5.60 -6.73 6.24
N ILE A 392 -4.56 -6.20 6.87
CA ILE A 392 -3.28 -5.92 6.21
C ILE A 392 -2.40 -7.17 6.15
N GLY A 393 -2.65 -8.14 7.03
CA GLY A 393 -1.91 -9.40 7.07
C GLY A 393 -0.59 -9.33 7.84
N VAL A 394 -0.52 -8.51 8.88
CA VAL A 394 0.66 -8.36 9.75
C VAL A 394 0.67 -9.40 10.89
N ARG A 395 -0.44 -10.09 11.10
CA ARG A 395 -0.59 -11.24 12.04
C ARG A 395 -0.89 -12.52 11.32
#